data_ccf73c86d2af15a9f09281595656f438
#
_entry.id   ccf73c86d2af15a9f09281595656f438
#
_cell.length_a   1.000
_cell.length_b   1.000
_cell.length_c   1.000
_cell.angle_alpha   90.00
_cell.angle_beta   90.00
_cell.angle_gamma   90.00
#
_symmetry.space_group_name_H-M   'P 1'
#
loop_
_entity.id
_entity.type
_entity.pdbx_description
1 polymer ?
#
loop_
_entity_poly.entity_id
_entity_poly.type
_entity_poly.pdbx_seq_one_letter_code
_entity_poly.pdbx_strand_id
1 'polypeptide(L)'
;HLDPVPLNDNLPSRLEDGILHGLGTCDMKGGDAVMLKLAADLTEPNRDLTFIFYEAEEVDSVHNGLRKLTESDPDLLEADFAILMEPSNAAIEAGCQGTMRVDVRTTGERAHSARSWKGVNAIHRAAPVLARLNDYVAREPEIDGLTYHEGLNATGIRGGVAGNVVPDECVVEVNFRFAPDRSEADAEAFVRDFFDGFEVTVTDMAAGALPGLDRPAAKAFVDAVGGE
;
A
#
# COMPACT_ATOMS: atom_id res chain seq x y z
N HIS A 1 -8.65 10.63 3.50
CA HIS A 1 -8.67 10.00 4.84
C HIS A 1 -8.24 10.98 5.94
N LEU A 2 -8.65 10.70 7.19
CA LEU A 2 -8.45 11.61 8.32
C LEU A 2 -7.20 11.30 9.16
N ASP A 3 -6.73 10.07 9.15
CA ASP A 3 -5.57 9.62 9.91
C ASP A 3 -4.27 9.93 9.15
N PRO A 4 -3.21 10.30 9.87
CA PRO A 4 -1.87 10.47 9.31
C PRO A 4 -0.99 9.26 9.65
N VAL A 5 0.14 9.16 8.95
CA VAL A 5 1.25 8.27 9.32
C VAL A 5 1.75 8.50 10.76
N PRO A 6 2.49 7.55 11.37
CA PRO A 6 3.05 7.73 12.71
C PRO A 6 3.94 8.97 12.84
N LEU A 7 4.01 9.51 14.06
CA LEU A 7 4.86 10.65 14.42
C LEU A 7 6.33 10.41 14.06
N ASN A 8 6.95 11.40 13.41
CA ASN A 8 8.37 11.40 13.05
C ASN A 8 8.95 12.81 13.03
N ASP A 9 9.02 13.50 14.21
CA ASP A 9 9.52 14.86 14.40
C ASP A 9 8.83 15.96 13.54
N ASN A 10 7.60 15.71 13.12
CA ASN A 10 6.79 16.56 12.26
C ASN A 10 5.68 17.34 13.01
N LEU A 11 5.85 17.49 14.33
CA LEU A 11 5.04 18.34 15.19
C LEU A 11 5.96 19.27 16.03
N PRO A 12 5.47 20.49 16.43
CA PRO A 12 4.21 21.11 16.00
C PRO A 12 4.24 21.53 14.53
N SER A 13 3.05 21.70 13.93
CA SER A 13 2.96 22.25 12.58
C SER A 13 3.51 23.68 12.50
N ARG A 14 4.13 24.04 11.39
CA ARG A 14 4.74 25.35 11.13
C ARG A 14 4.29 25.87 9.78
N LEU A 15 3.97 27.16 9.71
CA LEU A 15 3.73 27.87 8.47
C LEU A 15 4.94 28.73 8.15
N GLU A 16 5.67 28.39 7.09
CA GLU A 16 6.90 29.08 6.65
C GLU A 16 6.79 29.36 5.15
N ASP A 17 6.97 30.62 4.76
CA ASP A 17 6.93 31.10 3.35
C ASP A 17 5.66 30.63 2.58
N GLY A 18 4.53 30.53 3.26
CA GLY A 18 3.26 30.08 2.68
C GLY A 18 3.09 28.57 2.58
N ILE A 19 4.06 27.79 3.06
CA ILE A 19 4.04 26.32 3.10
C ILE A 19 3.74 25.86 4.52
N LEU A 20 2.72 25.02 4.67
CA LEU A 20 2.37 24.39 5.95
C LEU A 20 3.10 23.05 6.11
N HIS A 21 4.07 23.04 7.02
CA HIS A 21 4.79 21.84 7.43
C HIS A 21 4.11 21.19 8.64
N GLY A 22 3.88 19.88 8.63
CA GLY A 22 3.27 19.19 9.75
C GLY A 22 2.82 17.78 9.40
N LEU A 23 2.35 17.06 10.43
CA LEU A 23 1.86 15.70 10.29
C LEU A 23 0.55 15.66 9.49
N GLY A 24 0.55 14.91 8.38
CA GLY A 24 -0.61 14.75 7.50
C GLY A 24 -1.01 16.01 6.73
N THR A 25 -0.19 17.08 6.69
CA THR A 25 -0.54 18.31 5.97
C THR A 25 -0.64 18.12 4.46
N CYS A 26 0.15 17.21 3.91
CA CYS A 26 0.13 16.82 2.52
C CYS A 26 -0.74 15.57 2.31
N ASP A 27 -0.53 14.57 3.13
CA ASP A 27 -1.18 13.27 3.10
C ASP A 27 -2.05 13.06 4.36
N MET A 28 -3.43 13.24 4.23
CA MET A 28 -4.01 13.99 3.11
C MET A 28 -4.91 15.13 3.59
N LYS A 29 -4.57 15.81 4.73
CA LYS A 29 -5.41 16.90 5.29
C LYS A 29 -5.54 18.12 4.35
N GLY A 30 -4.58 18.30 3.42
CA GLY A 30 -4.70 19.28 2.35
C GLY A 30 -5.88 18.96 1.43
N GLY A 31 -6.02 17.69 1.02
CA GLY A 31 -7.16 17.19 0.26
C GLY A 31 -8.48 17.31 1.02
N ASP A 32 -8.49 16.93 2.31
CA ASP A 32 -9.66 17.10 3.19
C ASP A 32 -10.12 18.56 3.26
N ALA A 33 -9.20 19.51 3.39
CA ALA A 33 -9.53 20.92 3.43
C ALA A 33 -10.16 21.42 2.11
N VAL A 34 -9.68 20.92 0.96
CA VAL A 34 -10.29 21.20 -0.35
C VAL A 34 -11.68 20.62 -0.43
N MET A 35 -11.89 19.37 0.00
CA MET A 35 -13.20 18.72 0.03
C MET A 35 -14.20 19.51 0.88
N LEU A 36 -13.81 19.93 2.09
CA LEU A 36 -14.65 20.75 2.98
C LEU A 36 -15.00 22.11 2.34
N LYS A 37 -14.04 22.74 1.66
CA LYS A 37 -14.28 23.99 0.96
C LYS A 37 -15.25 23.81 -0.21
N LEU A 38 -15.08 22.77 -1.02
CA LEU A 38 -16.01 22.44 -2.11
C LEU A 38 -17.42 22.18 -1.57
N ALA A 39 -17.56 21.42 -0.50
CA ALA A 39 -18.86 21.14 0.13
C ALA A 39 -19.55 22.42 0.65
N ALA A 40 -18.77 23.40 1.12
CA ALA A 40 -19.31 24.68 1.60
C ALA A 40 -19.66 25.66 0.45
N ASP A 41 -18.87 25.69 -0.62
CA ASP A 41 -18.99 26.67 -1.69
C ASP A 41 -19.99 26.23 -2.80
N LEU A 42 -20.12 24.93 -3.03
CA LEU A 42 -21.00 24.39 -4.07
C LEU A 42 -22.43 24.22 -3.54
N THR A 43 -23.18 25.33 -3.44
CA THR A 43 -24.54 25.35 -2.90
C THR A 43 -25.59 24.84 -3.89
N GLU A 44 -25.33 24.93 -5.20
CA GLU A 44 -26.21 24.46 -6.26
C GLU A 44 -25.44 23.64 -7.30
N PRO A 45 -24.94 22.45 -6.92
CA PRO A 45 -24.20 21.60 -7.85
C PRO A 45 -25.13 21.08 -8.96
N ASN A 46 -24.63 20.93 -10.16
CA ASN A 46 -25.39 20.36 -11.29
C ASN A 46 -25.41 18.83 -11.32
N ARG A 47 -24.85 18.19 -10.31
CA ARG A 47 -24.79 16.72 -10.09
C ARG A 47 -24.85 16.46 -8.59
N ASP A 48 -25.28 15.27 -8.21
CA ASP A 48 -25.19 14.82 -6.84
C ASP A 48 -23.73 14.63 -6.45
N LEU A 49 -23.33 15.13 -5.28
CA LEU A 49 -21.99 15.05 -4.74
C LEU A 49 -22.02 14.33 -3.39
N THR A 50 -21.19 13.31 -3.26
CA THR A 50 -20.96 12.59 -2.00
C THR A 50 -19.54 12.86 -1.54
N PHE A 51 -19.37 13.39 -0.33
CA PHE A 51 -18.06 13.58 0.31
C PHE A 51 -17.88 12.51 1.38
N ILE A 52 -16.84 11.72 1.24
CA ILE A 52 -16.54 10.62 2.16
C ILE A 52 -15.26 10.93 2.92
N PHE A 53 -15.37 11.04 4.25
CA PHE A 53 -14.27 11.19 5.17
C PHE A 53 -14.17 9.92 6.02
N TYR A 54 -13.05 9.24 6.00
CA TYR A 54 -12.88 7.95 6.66
C TYR A 54 -11.56 7.88 7.43
N GLU A 55 -11.47 6.92 8.34
CA GLU A 55 -10.28 6.68 9.17
C GLU A 55 -9.56 5.42 8.74
N ALA A 56 -8.33 5.27 9.27
CA ALA A 56 -7.52 4.07 9.19
C ALA A 56 -7.12 3.66 7.76
N GLU A 57 -6.76 4.63 6.92
CA GLU A 57 -6.16 4.40 5.61
C GLU A 57 -4.71 3.92 5.75
N GLU A 58 -3.96 4.55 6.66
CA GLU A 58 -2.52 4.39 6.85
C GLU A 58 -2.12 3.13 7.64
N VAL A 59 -3.05 2.21 7.84
CA VAL A 59 -2.85 0.97 8.61
C VAL A 59 -3.31 -0.25 7.81
N ASP A 60 -3.28 -1.44 8.44
CA ASP A 60 -3.71 -2.68 7.77
C ASP A 60 -5.14 -2.58 7.23
N SER A 61 -5.36 -3.07 6.02
CA SER A 61 -6.60 -2.93 5.25
C SER A 61 -7.87 -3.37 6.00
N VAL A 62 -7.74 -4.31 6.93
CA VAL A 62 -8.85 -4.79 7.79
C VAL A 62 -9.45 -3.68 8.67
N HIS A 63 -8.68 -2.63 8.97
CA HIS A 63 -9.12 -1.50 9.79
C HIS A 63 -9.65 -0.33 8.96
N ASN A 64 -9.38 -0.29 7.66
CA ASN A 64 -9.71 0.81 6.76
C ASN A 64 -11.22 1.11 6.75
N GLY A 65 -11.56 2.38 7.04
CA GLY A 65 -12.96 2.83 7.14
C GLY A 65 -13.71 2.74 5.82
N LEU A 66 -13.05 2.99 4.69
CA LEU A 66 -13.67 2.88 3.38
C LEU A 66 -14.00 1.41 3.06
N ARG A 67 -13.12 0.47 3.42
CA ARG A 67 -13.38 -0.97 3.30
C ARG A 67 -14.61 -1.37 4.13
N LYS A 68 -14.72 -0.88 5.36
CA LYS A 68 -15.89 -1.17 6.21
C LYS A 68 -17.19 -0.65 5.57
N LEU A 69 -17.16 0.52 4.90
CA LEU A 69 -18.30 1.03 4.15
C LEU A 69 -18.70 0.12 3.00
N THR A 70 -17.76 -0.53 2.30
CA THR A 70 -18.10 -1.49 1.23
C THR A 70 -18.87 -2.70 1.77
N GLU A 71 -18.69 -3.03 3.04
CA GLU A 71 -19.34 -4.18 3.69
C GLU A 71 -20.69 -3.80 4.33
N SER A 72 -20.79 -2.58 4.92
CA SER A 72 -21.99 -2.16 5.66
C SER A 72 -23.01 -1.40 4.80
N ASP A 73 -22.57 -0.51 3.95
CA ASP A 73 -23.38 0.42 3.18
C ASP A 73 -22.82 0.67 1.77
N PRO A 74 -22.72 -0.37 0.92
CA PRO A 74 -22.06 -0.27 -0.40
C PRO A 74 -22.73 0.77 -1.31
N ASP A 75 -24.04 0.99 -1.17
CA ASP A 75 -24.79 1.97 -1.97
C ASP A 75 -24.24 3.40 -1.83
N LEU A 76 -23.62 3.74 -0.70
CA LEU A 76 -22.98 5.04 -0.50
C LEU A 76 -21.73 5.26 -1.38
N LEU A 77 -21.17 4.19 -1.91
CA LEU A 77 -19.98 4.20 -2.75
C LEU A 77 -20.32 4.10 -4.25
N GLU A 78 -21.60 3.91 -4.60
CA GLU A 78 -22.04 3.92 -5.99
C GLU A 78 -21.91 5.33 -6.56
N ALA A 79 -21.08 5.48 -7.59
CA ALA A 79 -20.86 6.75 -8.28
C ALA A 79 -20.48 6.53 -9.74
N ASP A 80 -20.84 7.49 -10.61
CA ASP A 80 -20.38 7.50 -12.01
C ASP A 80 -18.89 7.82 -12.12
N PHE A 81 -18.36 8.56 -11.12
CA PHE A 81 -16.97 9.01 -11.08
C PHE A 81 -16.54 9.29 -9.63
N ALA A 82 -15.31 8.96 -9.29
CA ALA A 82 -14.74 9.23 -7.97
C ALA A 82 -13.37 9.95 -8.11
N ILE A 83 -13.14 10.90 -7.23
CA ILE A 83 -11.85 11.60 -7.10
C ILE A 83 -11.30 11.32 -5.70
N LEU A 84 -10.12 10.71 -5.63
CA LEU A 84 -9.34 10.57 -4.42
C LEU A 84 -8.44 11.80 -4.30
N MET A 85 -8.50 12.48 -3.16
CA MET A 85 -7.80 13.75 -2.95
C MET A 85 -6.40 13.56 -2.35
N GLU A 86 -5.74 12.45 -2.74
CA GLU A 86 -4.36 12.14 -2.36
C GLU A 86 -3.36 13.10 -3.01
N PRO A 87 -2.15 13.27 -2.41
CA PRO A 87 -1.14 14.16 -2.95
C PRO A 87 -0.51 13.61 -4.23
N SER A 88 -0.64 14.34 -5.34
CA SER A 88 -0.16 13.94 -6.67
C SER A 88 0.65 15.05 -7.38
N ASN A 89 1.20 16.02 -6.63
CA ASN A 89 1.87 17.21 -7.19
C ASN A 89 0.99 17.99 -8.20
N ALA A 90 -0.32 18.01 -7.95
CA ALA A 90 -1.33 18.59 -8.84
C ALA A 90 -1.41 17.95 -10.24
N ALA A 91 -0.89 16.75 -10.40
CA ALA A 91 -1.09 15.92 -11.59
C ALA A 91 -2.31 15.01 -11.41
N ILE A 92 -2.82 14.48 -12.52
CA ILE A 92 -3.85 13.43 -12.48
C ILE A 92 -3.14 12.10 -12.46
N GLU A 93 -3.36 11.33 -11.40
CA GLU A 93 -2.97 9.93 -11.32
C GLU A 93 -4.22 9.08 -11.46
N ALA A 94 -4.17 8.02 -12.24
CA ALA A 94 -5.31 7.16 -12.49
C ALA A 94 -4.99 5.70 -12.18
N GLY A 95 -5.97 5.01 -11.62
CA GLY A 95 -5.81 3.66 -11.11
C GLY A 95 -4.98 3.59 -9.84
N CYS A 96 -4.80 2.38 -9.32
CA CYS A 96 -3.97 2.12 -8.15
C CYS A 96 -3.35 0.73 -8.25
N GLN A 97 -2.11 0.59 -7.81
CA GLN A 97 -1.50 -0.74 -7.64
C GLN A 97 -2.17 -1.48 -6.49
N GLY A 98 -2.32 -2.80 -6.67
CA GLY A 98 -2.64 -3.67 -5.56
C GLY A 98 -1.45 -3.81 -4.60
N THR A 99 -1.74 -4.20 -3.38
CA THR A 99 -0.73 -4.48 -2.36
C THR A 99 -0.97 -5.83 -1.72
N MET A 100 0.12 -6.55 -1.46
CA MET A 100 0.09 -7.76 -0.65
C MET A 100 1.28 -7.74 0.31
N ARG A 101 1.05 -8.10 1.56
CA ARG A 101 2.10 -8.34 2.55
C ARG A 101 2.13 -9.82 2.89
N VAL A 102 3.32 -10.38 2.95
CA VAL A 102 3.52 -11.77 3.33
C VAL A 102 4.68 -11.92 4.31
N ASP A 103 4.55 -12.91 5.19
CA ASP A 103 5.62 -13.43 6.01
C ASP A 103 6.20 -14.67 5.34
N VAL A 104 7.50 -14.62 5.02
CA VAL A 104 8.26 -15.78 4.52
C VAL A 104 9.09 -16.34 5.68
N ARG A 105 8.70 -17.53 6.16
CA ARG A 105 9.27 -18.14 7.36
C ARG A 105 10.31 -19.18 7.03
N THR A 106 11.41 -19.13 7.78
CA THR A 106 12.44 -20.17 7.80
C THR A 106 12.61 -20.73 9.20
N THR A 107 12.85 -22.03 9.30
CA THR A 107 12.99 -22.74 10.58
C THR A 107 14.37 -23.34 10.72
N GLY A 108 14.78 -23.56 11.95
CA GLY A 108 16.05 -24.16 12.31
C GLY A 108 15.96 -24.99 13.57
N GLU A 109 17.09 -25.15 14.25
CA GLU A 109 17.20 -25.88 15.52
C GLU A 109 18.03 -25.06 16.51
N ARG A 110 17.47 -24.83 17.70
CA ARG A 110 18.15 -24.08 18.76
C ARG A 110 19.38 -24.85 19.26
N ALA A 111 20.46 -24.09 19.49
CA ALA A 111 21.64 -24.56 20.19
C ALA A 111 22.34 -23.39 20.89
N HIS A 112 23.20 -23.70 21.83
CA HIS A 112 24.10 -22.68 22.38
C HIS A 112 25.13 -22.28 21.31
N SER A 113 25.38 -20.98 21.12
CA SER A 113 26.28 -20.48 20.05
C SER A 113 27.71 -21.04 20.14
N ALA A 114 28.20 -21.34 21.36
CA ALA A 114 29.49 -22.03 21.58
C ALA A 114 29.47 -23.51 21.14
N ARG A 115 28.33 -24.07 20.76
CA ARG A 115 28.13 -25.43 20.25
C ARG A 115 27.23 -25.41 19.03
N SER A 116 27.48 -24.45 18.12
CA SER A 116 26.62 -24.16 16.94
C SER A 116 26.41 -25.39 16.03
N TRP A 117 27.34 -26.33 16.00
CA TRP A 117 27.22 -27.60 15.26
C TRP A 117 26.09 -28.52 15.73
N LYS A 118 25.46 -28.21 16.86
CA LYS A 118 24.30 -28.95 17.39
C LYS A 118 22.98 -28.32 16.99
N GLY A 119 22.99 -27.20 16.27
CA GLY A 119 21.81 -26.48 15.85
C GLY A 119 21.80 -26.19 14.36
N VAL A 120 20.72 -25.59 13.90
CA VAL A 120 20.55 -25.10 12.54
C VAL A 120 20.04 -23.67 12.61
N ASN A 121 20.80 -22.74 12.04
CA ASN A 121 20.49 -21.32 12.13
C ASN A 121 19.41 -20.94 11.10
N ALA A 122 18.23 -20.55 11.58
CA ALA A 122 17.12 -20.12 10.72
C ALA A 122 17.42 -18.81 9.98
N ILE A 123 18.18 -17.88 10.59
CA ILE A 123 18.57 -16.63 9.90
C ILE A 123 19.46 -16.95 8.69
N HIS A 124 20.39 -17.89 8.81
CA HIS A 124 21.21 -18.30 7.68
C HIS A 124 20.38 -18.97 6.57
N ARG A 125 19.29 -19.66 6.95
CA ARG A 125 18.34 -20.25 6.00
C ARG A 125 17.47 -19.23 5.28
N ALA A 126 17.39 -17.99 5.75
CA ALA A 126 16.70 -16.90 5.06
C ALA A 126 17.54 -16.31 3.89
N ALA A 127 18.84 -16.61 3.80
CA ALA A 127 19.69 -16.08 2.74
C ALA A 127 19.13 -16.33 1.31
N PRO A 128 18.61 -17.52 0.95
CA PRO A 128 18.01 -17.73 -0.37
C PRO A 128 16.74 -16.88 -0.62
N VAL A 129 15.97 -16.53 0.42
CA VAL A 129 14.82 -15.63 0.29
C VAL A 129 15.31 -14.24 -0.12
N LEU A 130 16.32 -13.70 0.57
CA LEU A 130 16.90 -12.40 0.25
C LEU A 130 17.60 -12.39 -1.11
N ALA A 131 18.26 -13.50 -1.49
CA ALA A 131 18.87 -13.62 -2.81
C ALA A 131 17.83 -13.57 -3.93
N ARG A 132 16.70 -14.30 -3.80
CA ARG A 132 15.62 -14.25 -4.77
C ARG A 132 15.05 -12.83 -4.90
N LEU A 133 14.86 -12.12 -3.79
CA LEU A 133 14.37 -10.74 -3.79
C LEU A 133 15.37 -9.80 -4.49
N ASN A 134 16.67 -9.97 -4.25
CA ASN A 134 17.71 -9.18 -4.91
C ASN A 134 17.74 -9.40 -6.45
N ASP A 135 17.41 -10.60 -6.88
CA ASP A 135 17.41 -11.00 -8.30
C ASP A 135 16.04 -10.80 -8.97
N TYR A 136 15.04 -10.30 -8.22
CA TYR A 136 13.71 -10.04 -8.76
C TYR A 136 13.74 -8.96 -9.86
N VAL A 137 13.13 -9.28 -10.99
CA VAL A 137 12.93 -8.34 -12.08
C VAL A 137 11.46 -7.94 -12.10
N ALA A 138 11.21 -6.65 -11.85
CA ALA A 138 9.86 -6.10 -11.83
C ALA A 138 9.20 -6.17 -13.22
N ARG A 139 7.91 -6.47 -13.24
CA ARG A 139 7.08 -6.31 -14.44
C ARG A 139 6.65 -4.85 -14.55
N GLU A 140 6.62 -4.33 -15.77
CA GLU A 140 6.23 -2.96 -16.09
C GLU A 140 5.13 -2.96 -17.17
N PRO A 141 3.89 -3.40 -16.85
CA PRO A 141 2.81 -3.42 -17.82
C PRO A 141 2.32 -2.01 -18.16
N GLU A 142 1.95 -1.80 -19.42
CA GLU A 142 1.24 -0.62 -19.88
C GLU A 142 -0.27 -0.91 -19.86
N ILE A 143 -1.05 -0.07 -19.17
CA ILE A 143 -2.50 -0.19 -19.03
C ILE A 143 -3.11 1.18 -19.30
N ASP A 144 -3.95 1.30 -20.33
CA ASP A 144 -4.59 2.55 -20.76
C ASP A 144 -3.58 3.70 -21.02
N GLY A 145 -2.37 3.37 -21.51
CA GLY A 145 -1.31 4.34 -21.75
C GLY A 145 -0.48 4.73 -20.53
N LEU A 146 -0.73 4.12 -19.37
CA LEU A 146 0.03 4.32 -18.13
C LEU A 146 0.91 3.12 -17.85
N THR A 147 2.18 3.35 -17.49
CA THR A 147 3.11 2.31 -17.10
C THR A 147 3.07 2.10 -15.58
N TYR A 148 2.78 0.87 -15.17
CA TYR A 148 2.80 0.45 -13.76
C TYR A 148 4.09 -0.30 -13.46
N HIS A 149 4.80 0.12 -12.41
CA HIS A 149 6.03 -0.54 -11.96
C HIS A 149 5.73 -1.45 -10.78
N GLU A 150 5.73 -2.77 -10.98
CA GLU A 150 5.58 -3.71 -9.87
C GLU A 150 6.81 -3.68 -8.97
N GLY A 151 6.65 -4.04 -7.71
CA GLY A 151 7.75 -4.08 -6.76
C GLY A 151 7.58 -5.17 -5.72
N LEU A 152 8.61 -5.99 -5.51
CA LEU A 152 8.64 -7.05 -4.51
C LEU A 152 9.84 -6.81 -3.59
N ASN A 153 9.58 -6.39 -2.34
CA ASN A 153 10.63 -5.93 -1.45
C ASN A 153 10.50 -6.52 -0.04
N ALA A 154 11.63 -6.89 0.57
CA ALA A 154 11.66 -7.11 2.00
C ALA A 154 11.51 -5.77 2.74
N THR A 155 10.52 -5.68 3.61
CA THR A 155 10.23 -4.50 4.45
C THR A 155 10.65 -4.71 5.90
N GLY A 156 10.92 -5.95 6.29
CA GLY A 156 11.40 -6.29 7.61
C GLY A 156 12.02 -7.69 7.64
N ILE A 157 12.87 -7.92 8.63
CA ILE A 157 13.38 -9.24 8.96
C ILE A 157 13.50 -9.37 10.47
N ARG A 158 12.97 -10.45 11.04
CA ARG A 158 13.05 -10.71 12.48
C ARG A 158 13.49 -12.14 12.75
N GLY A 159 14.35 -12.32 13.75
CA GLY A 159 14.82 -13.64 14.18
C GLY A 159 15.79 -13.52 15.35
N GLY A 160 15.93 -14.64 16.08
CA GLY A 160 16.78 -14.72 17.26
C GLY A 160 16.09 -14.29 18.54
N VAL A 161 16.52 -14.89 19.66
CA VAL A 161 15.94 -14.65 21.00
C VAL A 161 16.98 -14.18 22.03
N ALA A 162 18.26 -14.51 21.81
CA ALA A 162 19.38 -14.10 22.68
C ALA A 162 20.72 -14.21 21.93
N GLY A 163 21.71 -13.40 22.32
CA GLY A 163 22.99 -13.31 21.63
C GLY A 163 23.85 -14.58 21.70
N ASN A 164 23.54 -15.53 22.57
CA ASN A 164 24.23 -16.81 22.72
C ASN A 164 23.40 -18.03 22.28
N VAL A 165 22.29 -17.80 21.56
CA VAL A 165 21.39 -18.85 21.07
C VAL A 165 21.37 -18.84 19.54
N VAL A 166 21.62 -20.00 18.90
CA VAL A 166 21.38 -20.20 17.47
C VAL A 166 19.89 -20.11 17.22
N PRO A 167 19.42 -19.17 16.35
CA PRO A 167 18.00 -18.99 16.09
C PRO A 167 17.35 -20.21 15.41
N ASP A 168 16.17 -20.59 15.89
CA ASP A 168 15.35 -21.65 15.32
C ASP A 168 14.21 -21.14 14.44
N GLU A 169 14.03 -19.80 14.39
CA GLU A 169 13.05 -19.15 13.54
C GLU A 169 13.60 -17.84 12.98
N CYS A 170 13.29 -17.55 11.72
CA CYS A 170 13.46 -16.26 11.11
C CYS A 170 12.28 -16.01 10.15
N VAL A 171 11.76 -14.79 10.16
CA VAL A 171 10.68 -14.34 9.28
C VAL A 171 11.18 -13.13 8.50
N VAL A 172 11.03 -13.18 7.18
CA VAL A 172 11.23 -12.06 6.27
C VAL A 172 9.85 -11.51 5.90
N GLU A 173 9.60 -10.27 6.25
CA GLU A 173 8.39 -9.55 5.90
C GLU A 173 8.58 -8.97 4.49
N VAL A 174 7.67 -9.30 3.58
CA VAL A 174 7.76 -8.91 2.17
C VAL A 174 6.50 -8.16 1.76
N ASN A 175 6.67 -7.03 1.09
CA ASN A 175 5.59 -6.30 0.42
C ASN A 175 5.70 -6.50 -1.09
N PHE A 176 4.60 -6.87 -1.72
CA PHE A 176 4.42 -6.93 -3.16
C PHE A 176 3.43 -5.85 -3.59
N ARG A 177 3.91 -4.92 -4.42
CA ARG A 177 3.07 -3.97 -5.15
C ARG A 177 2.88 -4.50 -6.55
N PHE A 178 1.65 -4.79 -6.96
CA PHE A 178 1.33 -5.40 -8.24
C PHE A 178 0.41 -4.51 -9.08
N ALA A 179 0.58 -4.60 -10.39
CA ALA A 179 -0.22 -3.83 -11.33
C ALA A 179 -1.70 -4.25 -11.30
N PRO A 180 -2.64 -3.34 -11.59
CA PRO A 180 -4.08 -3.59 -11.43
C PRO A 180 -4.67 -4.58 -12.45
N ASP A 181 -3.88 -5.08 -13.39
CA ASP A 181 -4.25 -6.18 -14.30
C ASP A 181 -4.09 -7.57 -13.65
N ARG A 182 -3.52 -7.66 -12.45
CA ARG A 182 -3.50 -8.87 -11.65
C ARG A 182 -4.66 -8.87 -10.65
N SER A 183 -5.34 -10.02 -10.53
CA SER A 183 -6.22 -10.27 -9.39
C SER A 183 -5.41 -10.55 -8.12
N GLU A 184 -6.06 -10.46 -6.95
CA GLU A 184 -5.46 -10.90 -5.68
C GLU A 184 -5.01 -12.36 -5.73
N ALA A 185 -5.80 -13.22 -6.37
CA ALA A 185 -5.47 -14.65 -6.53
C ALA A 185 -4.23 -14.86 -7.40
N ASP A 186 -4.07 -14.08 -8.48
CA ASP A 186 -2.89 -14.16 -9.35
C ASP A 186 -1.64 -13.63 -8.65
N ALA A 187 -1.80 -12.56 -7.84
CA ALA A 187 -0.72 -12.01 -7.02
C ALA A 187 -0.26 -13.01 -5.96
N GLU A 188 -1.20 -13.67 -5.27
CA GLU A 188 -0.89 -14.69 -4.28
C GLU A 188 -0.22 -15.91 -4.93
N ALA A 189 -0.73 -16.39 -6.06
CA ALA A 189 -0.14 -17.51 -6.79
C ALA A 189 1.30 -17.20 -7.21
N PHE A 190 1.55 -15.99 -7.72
CA PHE A 190 2.88 -15.53 -8.09
C PHE A 190 3.85 -15.53 -6.90
N VAL A 191 3.44 -14.97 -5.75
CA VAL A 191 4.32 -14.87 -4.57
C VAL A 191 4.60 -16.25 -3.98
N ARG A 192 3.63 -17.15 -3.96
CA ARG A 192 3.83 -18.54 -3.51
C ARG A 192 4.78 -19.32 -4.43
N ASP A 193 4.70 -19.13 -5.74
CA ASP A 193 5.62 -19.73 -6.71
C ASP A 193 7.03 -19.12 -6.58
N PHE A 194 7.12 -17.79 -6.44
CA PHE A 194 8.39 -17.08 -6.26
C PHE A 194 9.16 -17.55 -5.02
N PHE A 195 8.46 -17.85 -3.94
CA PHE A 195 9.04 -18.37 -2.70
C PHE A 195 8.81 -19.88 -2.53
N ASP A 196 8.70 -20.63 -3.65
CA ASP A 196 8.58 -22.09 -3.57
C ASP A 196 9.65 -22.72 -2.67
N GLY A 197 9.23 -23.67 -1.83
CA GLY A 197 10.06 -24.30 -0.83
C GLY A 197 10.12 -23.58 0.54
N PHE A 198 9.44 -22.44 0.69
CA PHE A 198 9.29 -21.73 1.95
C PHE A 198 7.84 -21.69 2.44
N GLU A 199 7.66 -21.53 3.74
CA GLU A 199 6.35 -21.27 4.33
C GLU A 199 6.00 -19.79 4.10
N VAL A 200 4.90 -19.52 3.38
CA VAL A 200 4.41 -18.19 3.05
C VAL A 200 3.04 -17.98 3.67
N THR A 201 2.91 -16.97 4.52
CA THR A 201 1.65 -16.54 5.13
C THR A 201 1.29 -15.15 4.63
N VAL A 202 0.12 -15.01 4.01
CA VAL A 202 -0.42 -13.68 3.64
C VAL A 202 -0.92 -12.99 4.91
N THR A 203 -0.43 -11.78 5.16
CA THR A 203 -0.78 -10.98 6.33
C THR A 203 -1.68 -9.81 6.00
N ASP A 204 -1.63 -9.29 4.75
CA ASP A 204 -2.51 -8.23 4.27
C ASP A 204 -2.64 -8.32 2.74
N MET A 205 -3.79 -7.89 2.20
CA MET A 205 -4.09 -7.92 0.78
C MET A 205 -5.12 -6.85 0.42
N ALA A 206 -4.85 -6.11 -0.66
CA ALA A 206 -5.83 -5.23 -1.30
C ALA A 206 -5.65 -5.26 -2.82
N ALA A 207 -6.76 -5.35 -3.54
CA ALA A 207 -6.77 -5.33 -5.00
C ALA A 207 -6.30 -3.99 -5.56
N GLY A 208 -5.73 -4.00 -6.76
CA GLY A 208 -5.51 -2.80 -7.55
C GLY A 208 -6.81 -2.29 -8.18
N ALA A 209 -6.78 -1.06 -8.66
CA ALA A 209 -7.86 -0.45 -9.42
C ALA A 209 -7.37 -0.04 -10.83
N LEU A 210 -8.09 -0.47 -11.85
CA LEU A 210 -7.80 -0.06 -13.23
C LEU A 210 -8.00 1.46 -13.41
N PRO A 211 -7.23 2.12 -14.29
CA PRO A 211 -7.28 3.58 -14.48
C PRO A 211 -8.67 4.09 -14.90
N GLY A 212 -9.33 3.39 -15.83
CA GLY A 212 -10.63 3.78 -16.35
C GLY A 212 -10.64 5.14 -17.09
N LEU A 213 -9.50 5.57 -17.64
CA LEU A 213 -9.37 6.84 -18.37
C LEU A 213 -10.14 6.86 -19.69
N ASP A 214 -10.54 5.71 -20.21
CA ASP A 214 -11.40 5.57 -21.39
C ASP A 214 -12.88 5.90 -21.11
N ARG A 215 -13.27 5.97 -19.83
CA ARG A 215 -14.65 6.29 -19.43
C ARG A 215 -14.98 7.76 -19.68
N PRO A 216 -16.19 8.09 -20.20
CA PRO A 216 -16.55 9.45 -20.58
C PRO A 216 -16.41 10.49 -19.45
N ALA A 217 -16.75 10.13 -18.22
CA ALA A 217 -16.66 11.03 -17.07
C ALA A 217 -15.20 11.35 -16.71
N ALA A 218 -14.32 10.32 -16.68
CA ALA A 218 -12.89 10.50 -16.43
C ALA A 218 -12.25 11.36 -17.52
N LYS A 219 -12.54 11.07 -18.79
CA LYS A 219 -12.05 11.85 -19.93
C LYS A 219 -12.48 13.31 -19.87
N ALA A 220 -13.76 13.57 -19.58
CA ALA A 220 -14.27 14.93 -19.44
C ALA A 220 -13.59 15.69 -18.28
N PHE A 221 -13.27 15.01 -17.18
CA PHE A 221 -12.53 15.61 -16.07
C PHE A 221 -11.09 15.94 -16.47
N VAL A 222 -10.36 15.00 -17.08
CA VAL A 222 -8.97 15.22 -17.58
C VAL A 222 -8.94 16.40 -18.55
N ASP A 223 -9.86 16.46 -19.53
CA ASP A 223 -9.94 17.55 -20.51
C ASP A 223 -10.23 18.91 -19.81
N ALA A 224 -11.03 18.92 -18.74
CA ALA A 224 -11.41 20.15 -18.03
C ALA A 224 -10.31 20.71 -17.13
N VAL A 225 -9.50 19.86 -16.50
CA VAL A 225 -8.42 20.31 -15.60
C VAL A 225 -7.07 20.48 -16.30
N GLY A 226 -6.99 20.18 -17.60
CA GLY A 226 -5.78 20.35 -18.40
C GLY A 226 -4.69 19.34 -18.03
N GLY A 227 -5.06 18.09 -17.83
CA GLY A 227 -4.13 17.01 -17.59
C GLY A 227 -3.13 16.85 -18.73
N GLU A 228 -1.83 16.92 -18.44
CA GLU A 228 -0.75 16.53 -19.34
C GLU A 228 -0.51 15.03 -19.26
#